data_08518c5eab36a40fedb33825305b966b
#
_entry.id   08518c5eab36a40fedb33825305b966b
#
_cell.length_a   1.000
_cell.length_b   1.000
_cell.length_c   1.000
_cell.angle_alpha   90.00
_cell.angle_beta   90.00
_cell.angle_gamma   90.00
#
_symmetry.space_group_name_H-M   'P 1'
#
loop_
_entity.id
_entity.type
_entity.pdbx_description
1 polymer ?
#
loop_
_entity_poly.entity_id
_entity_poly.type
_entity_poly.pdbx_seq_one_letter_code
_entity_poly.pdbx_strand_id
1 'polypeptide(L)'
;MNNKVAFLSTDNLENFFTYDKLLFEPMKKIGWMAEEISWKNEEVNWNDYSSVIVRSTWDYQNDSEKFLNVLEKINNSSAHLENNLDLMRWNMNKSYLFDLENKGIRIVETIWEKSFNPNTVFQYFDKLKSDEIILKPNISANADNTFRLTREK
;
A
#
# COMPACT_ATOMS: atom_id res chain seq x y z
N MET A 1 -0.44 30.27 -8.98
CA MET A 1 -0.61 29.00 -8.26
C MET A 1 0.10 27.93 -9.04
N ASN A 2 0.86 27.09 -8.39
CA ASN A 2 1.52 25.96 -9.04
C ASN A 2 0.47 24.84 -9.22
N ASN A 3 -0.01 24.60 -10.45
CA ASN A 3 -1.01 23.58 -10.74
C ASN A 3 -0.33 22.25 -11.14
N LYS A 4 0.72 21.86 -10.42
CA LYS A 4 1.48 20.64 -10.68
C LYS A 4 1.13 19.56 -9.67
N VAL A 5 0.83 18.36 -10.14
CA VAL A 5 0.52 17.21 -9.30
C VAL A 5 1.41 16.02 -9.66
N ALA A 6 1.95 15.36 -8.64
CA ALA A 6 2.68 14.12 -8.79
C ALA A 6 1.77 12.93 -8.45
N PHE A 7 1.73 11.93 -9.33
CA PHE A 7 1.20 10.62 -9.05
C PHE A 7 2.34 9.71 -8.62
N LEU A 8 2.38 9.38 -7.33
CA LEU A 8 3.45 8.59 -6.76
C LEU A 8 3.29 7.12 -7.20
N SER A 9 4.33 6.59 -7.83
CA SER A 9 4.34 5.24 -8.41
C SER A 9 5.58 4.45 -8.01
N THR A 10 5.69 3.21 -8.48
CA THR A 10 6.92 2.41 -8.44
C THR A 10 7.82 2.69 -9.65
N ASP A 11 9.07 2.22 -9.62
CA ASP A 11 10.03 2.38 -10.73
C ASP A 11 9.62 1.57 -11.97
N ASN A 12 9.10 0.38 -11.77
CA ASN A 12 8.79 -0.55 -12.84
C ASN A 12 7.32 -0.96 -12.83
N LEU A 13 6.61 -0.56 -13.87
CA LEU A 13 5.20 -0.88 -14.12
C LEU A 13 5.02 -1.84 -15.32
N GLU A 14 6.08 -2.48 -15.83
CA GLU A 14 6.02 -3.29 -17.05
C GLU A 14 4.97 -4.40 -17.00
N ASN A 15 4.75 -4.98 -15.82
CA ASN A 15 3.77 -6.05 -15.62
C ASN A 15 2.43 -5.57 -15.04
N PHE A 16 2.25 -4.26 -14.94
CA PHE A 16 1.07 -3.65 -14.35
C PHE A 16 0.42 -2.66 -15.31
N PHE A 17 -0.90 -2.70 -15.38
CA PHE A 17 -1.66 -1.67 -16.06
C PHE A 17 -2.17 -0.66 -15.05
N THR A 18 -1.68 0.59 -15.14
CA THR A 18 -2.19 1.70 -14.34
C THR A 18 -3.10 2.59 -15.19
N TYR A 19 -4.11 3.16 -14.57
CA TYR A 19 -5.00 4.14 -15.21
C TYR A 19 -4.49 5.57 -15.05
N ASP A 20 -3.35 5.78 -14.40
CA ASP A 20 -2.84 7.10 -14.00
C ASP A 20 -2.57 7.99 -15.20
N LYS A 21 -1.95 7.45 -16.25
CA LYS A 21 -1.68 8.19 -17.50
C LYS A 21 -2.93 8.65 -18.23
N LEU A 22 -4.08 7.97 -18.05
CA LEU A 22 -5.34 8.38 -18.63
C LEU A 22 -5.87 9.70 -18.04
N LEU A 23 -5.39 10.07 -16.86
CA LEU A 23 -5.78 11.31 -16.18
C LEU A 23 -4.98 12.53 -16.67
N PHE A 24 -3.84 12.35 -17.32
CA PHE A 24 -2.94 13.45 -17.68
C PHE A 24 -3.60 14.45 -18.66
N GLU A 25 -4.20 13.96 -19.73
CA GLU A 25 -4.87 14.82 -20.71
C GLU A 25 -6.14 15.50 -20.15
N PRO A 26 -7.05 14.82 -19.42
CA PRO A 26 -8.14 15.48 -18.72
C PRO A 26 -7.67 16.57 -17.75
N MET A 27 -6.63 16.32 -16.96
CA MET A 27 -6.09 17.29 -16.01
C MET A 27 -5.49 18.51 -16.72
N LYS A 28 -4.76 18.29 -17.81
CA LYS A 28 -4.22 19.35 -18.63
C LYS A 28 -5.31 20.28 -19.18
N LYS A 29 -6.45 19.74 -19.58
CA LYS A 29 -7.61 20.53 -20.09
C LYS A 29 -8.17 21.48 -19.05
N ILE A 30 -8.02 21.19 -17.78
CA ILE A 30 -8.47 22.05 -16.66
C ILE A 30 -7.31 22.84 -16.03
N GLY A 31 -6.16 22.90 -16.71
CA GLY A 31 -5.01 23.71 -16.31
C GLY A 31 -4.10 23.08 -15.27
N TRP A 32 -4.14 21.76 -15.09
CA TRP A 32 -3.23 21.02 -14.21
C TRP A 32 -2.18 20.27 -14.99
N MET A 33 -0.95 20.25 -14.49
CA MET A 33 0.13 19.39 -14.97
C MET A 33 0.26 18.19 -14.06
N ALA A 34 -0.01 17.00 -14.59
CA ALA A 34 0.17 15.73 -13.88
C ALA A 34 1.38 14.98 -14.43
N GLU A 35 2.17 14.40 -13.53
CA GLU A 35 3.27 13.52 -13.89
C GLU A 35 3.37 12.34 -12.92
N GLU A 36 3.88 11.21 -13.44
CA GLU A 36 4.13 10.01 -12.67
C GLU A 36 5.56 10.04 -12.15
N ILE A 37 5.74 9.84 -10.86
CA ILE A 37 7.03 9.90 -10.18
C ILE A 37 7.21 8.66 -9.30
N SER A 38 8.33 7.97 -9.49
CA SER A 38 8.70 6.89 -8.58
C SER A 38 8.94 7.42 -7.17
N TRP A 39 8.37 6.74 -6.18
CA TRP A 39 8.63 7.02 -4.79
C TRP A 39 10.09 6.81 -4.37
N LYS A 40 10.87 6.08 -5.19
CA LYS A 40 12.30 5.83 -4.97
C LYS A 40 13.21 6.92 -5.54
N ASN A 41 12.66 7.86 -6.30
CA ASN A 41 13.42 8.97 -6.85
C ASN A 41 13.79 9.98 -5.75
N GLU A 42 15.06 10.01 -5.39
CA GLU A 42 15.58 10.86 -4.29
C GLU A 42 15.87 12.30 -4.73
N GLU A 43 15.84 12.60 -6.03
CA GLU A 43 16.16 13.93 -6.60
C GLU A 43 14.94 14.86 -6.64
N VAL A 44 13.76 14.40 -6.25
CA VAL A 44 12.52 15.16 -6.36
C VAL A 44 12.45 16.24 -5.30
N ASN A 45 12.24 17.48 -5.73
CA ASN A 45 11.85 18.56 -4.82
C ASN A 45 10.31 18.60 -4.70
N TRP A 46 9.78 18.06 -3.63
CA TRP A 46 8.33 17.99 -3.40
C TRP A 46 7.66 19.36 -3.28
N ASN A 47 8.42 20.44 -2.98
CA ASN A 47 7.88 21.80 -2.97
C ASN A 47 7.49 22.31 -4.36
N ASP A 48 7.90 21.63 -5.43
CA ASP A 48 7.52 22.00 -6.79
C ASP A 48 6.10 21.56 -7.16
N TYR A 49 5.40 20.85 -6.25
CA TYR A 49 4.07 20.31 -6.46
C TYR A 49 3.04 20.99 -5.55
N SER A 50 1.82 21.16 -6.08
CA SER A 50 0.67 21.54 -5.26
C SER A 50 0.15 20.35 -4.47
N SER A 51 0.21 19.16 -5.08
CA SER A 51 -0.27 17.93 -4.47
C SER A 51 0.56 16.74 -4.93
N VAL A 52 0.71 15.76 -4.04
CA VAL A 52 1.27 14.43 -4.34
C VAL A 52 0.24 13.40 -3.95
N ILE A 53 -0.13 12.55 -4.89
CA ILE A 53 -1.17 11.53 -4.69
C ILE A 53 -0.52 10.16 -4.71
N VAL A 54 -0.66 9.39 -3.62
CA VAL A 54 -0.19 8.01 -3.56
C VAL A 54 -1.08 7.15 -4.45
N ARG A 55 -0.51 6.54 -5.49
CA ARG A 55 -1.26 5.81 -6.52
C ARG A 55 -0.74 4.39 -6.70
N SER A 56 0.29 4.23 -7.51
CA SER A 56 0.75 2.92 -8.01
C SER A 56 2.08 2.50 -7.39
N THR A 57 2.19 2.65 -6.06
CA THR A 57 3.40 2.35 -5.28
C THR A 57 3.46 0.89 -4.87
N TRP A 58 3.18 -0.04 -5.79
CA TRP A 58 2.89 -1.45 -5.49
C TRP A 58 4.11 -2.31 -5.12
N ASP A 59 5.26 -1.71 -4.93
CA ASP A 59 6.50 -2.35 -4.45
C ASP A 59 6.95 -1.84 -3.06
N TYR A 60 6.12 -1.02 -2.39
CA TYR A 60 6.46 -0.42 -1.09
C TYR A 60 6.74 -1.46 0.00
N GLN A 61 6.16 -2.67 -0.12
CA GLN A 61 6.36 -3.76 0.84
C GLN A 61 7.79 -4.28 0.88
N ASN A 62 8.59 -4.02 -0.18
CA ASN A 62 9.99 -4.43 -0.25
C ASN A 62 10.89 -3.55 0.63
N ASP A 63 10.48 -2.30 0.90
CA ASP A 63 11.16 -1.38 1.80
C ASP A 63 10.14 -0.38 2.37
N SER A 64 9.29 -0.89 3.25
CA SER A 64 8.18 -0.13 3.82
C SER A 64 8.62 1.01 4.71
N GLU A 65 9.79 0.89 5.35
CA GLU A 65 10.38 1.96 6.17
C GLU A 65 10.86 3.12 5.29
N LYS A 66 11.60 2.82 4.21
CA LYS A 66 12.03 3.85 3.24
C LYS A 66 10.82 4.53 2.61
N PHE A 67 9.79 3.76 2.24
CA PHE A 67 8.56 4.33 1.69
C PHE A 67 7.90 5.31 2.67
N LEU A 68 7.76 4.92 3.93
CA LEU A 68 7.19 5.78 4.96
C LEU A 68 8.01 7.07 5.14
N ASN A 69 9.34 6.98 5.14
CA ASN A 69 10.23 8.14 5.21
C ASN A 69 10.03 9.10 4.02
N VAL A 70 9.75 8.58 2.82
CA VAL A 70 9.41 9.40 1.65
C VAL A 70 8.08 10.12 1.85
N LEU A 71 7.05 9.41 2.34
CA LEU A 71 5.76 10.05 2.64
C LEU A 71 5.89 11.14 3.72
N GLU A 72 6.74 10.94 4.72
CA GLU A 72 7.05 11.95 5.72
C GLU A 72 7.73 13.20 5.11
N LYS A 73 8.68 12.99 4.19
CA LYS A 73 9.31 14.10 3.45
C LYS A 73 8.29 14.90 2.64
N ILE A 74 7.37 14.20 1.95
CA ILE A 74 6.29 14.84 1.19
C ILE A 74 5.38 15.63 2.14
N ASN A 75 4.95 15.01 3.23
CA ASN A 75 4.06 15.64 4.21
C ASN A 75 4.67 16.88 4.88
N ASN A 76 5.99 16.93 5.01
CA ASN A 76 6.75 18.07 5.56
C ASN A 76 7.10 19.12 4.51
N SER A 77 6.77 18.91 3.24
CA SER A 77 6.94 19.88 2.15
C SER A 77 5.71 20.82 2.06
N SER A 78 5.73 21.71 1.06
CA SER A 78 4.56 22.53 0.73
C SER A 78 3.50 21.78 -0.08
N ALA A 79 3.78 20.59 -0.57
CA ALA A 79 2.83 19.77 -1.31
C ALA A 79 1.77 19.16 -0.38
N HIS A 80 0.53 19.14 -0.83
CA HIS A 80 -0.52 18.41 -0.13
C HIS A 80 -0.46 16.92 -0.45
N LEU A 81 -0.26 16.08 0.58
CA LEU A 81 -0.21 14.63 0.42
C LEU A 81 -1.62 14.03 0.45
N GLU A 82 -2.07 13.49 -0.69
CA GLU A 82 -3.34 12.77 -0.81
C GLU A 82 -3.14 11.27 -0.61
N ASN A 83 -4.07 10.66 0.08
CA ASN A 83 -3.90 9.55 0.98
C ASN A 83 -2.89 9.97 2.06
N ASN A 84 -3.37 10.79 2.99
CA ASN A 84 -2.53 11.46 3.97
C ASN A 84 -1.65 10.49 4.77
N LEU A 85 -0.61 11.03 5.41
CA LEU A 85 0.42 10.24 6.09
C LEU A 85 -0.16 9.30 7.16
N ASP A 86 -1.14 9.76 7.94
CA ASP A 86 -1.73 8.96 9.02
C ASP A 86 -2.54 7.78 8.45
N LEU A 87 -3.29 8.01 7.38
CA LEU A 87 -4.00 6.96 6.67
C LEU A 87 -3.02 5.92 6.11
N MET A 88 -1.92 6.38 5.49
CA MET A 88 -0.92 5.49 4.93
C MET A 88 -0.22 4.66 6.00
N ARG A 89 0.19 5.26 7.12
CA ARG A 89 0.77 4.53 8.25
C ARG A 89 -0.15 3.44 8.78
N TRP A 90 -1.42 3.75 8.93
CA TRP A 90 -2.43 2.83 9.41
C TRP A 90 -2.67 1.69 8.42
N ASN A 91 -2.83 2.01 7.10
CA ASN A 91 -3.21 1.04 6.08
C ASN A 91 -2.07 0.15 5.58
N MET A 92 -0.81 0.57 5.70
CA MET A 92 0.35 -0.22 5.25
C MET A 92 0.47 -1.56 5.95
N ASN A 93 0.10 -1.65 7.22
CA ASN A 93 0.09 -2.87 8.00
C ASN A 93 -1.34 -3.42 8.12
N LYS A 94 -1.54 -4.68 7.76
CA LYS A 94 -2.87 -5.32 7.78
C LYS A 94 -3.49 -5.42 9.18
N SER A 95 -2.74 -5.07 10.24
CA SER A 95 -3.29 -4.94 11.60
C SER A 95 -4.44 -3.92 11.69
N TYR A 96 -4.61 -3.04 10.69
CA TYR A 96 -5.78 -2.17 10.62
C TYR A 96 -7.11 -2.96 10.60
N LEU A 97 -7.09 -4.21 10.13
CA LEU A 97 -8.26 -5.09 10.18
C LEU A 97 -8.68 -5.40 11.61
N PHE A 98 -7.72 -5.57 12.51
CA PHE A 98 -8.00 -5.74 13.94
C PHE A 98 -8.65 -4.48 14.54
N ASP A 99 -8.21 -3.29 14.13
CA ASP A 99 -8.85 -2.04 14.54
C ASP A 99 -10.29 -1.94 14.04
N LEU A 100 -10.55 -2.40 12.82
CA LEU A 100 -11.91 -2.45 12.26
C LEU A 100 -12.81 -3.44 13.00
N GLU A 101 -12.29 -4.61 13.32
CA GLU A 101 -13.00 -5.64 14.10
C GLU A 101 -13.39 -5.11 15.48
N ASN A 102 -12.47 -4.45 16.18
CA ASN A 102 -12.73 -3.81 17.48
C ASN A 102 -13.80 -2.71 17.42
N LYS A 103 -14.02 -2.13 16.24
CA LYS A 103 -15.09 -1.15 15.97
C LYS A 103 -16.41 -1.82 15.53
N GLY A 104 -16.50 -3.16 15.60
CA GLY A 104 -17.69 -3.91 15.22
C GLY A 104 -17.86 -4.13 13.71
N ILE A 105 -16.86 -3.82 12.90
CA ILE A 105 -16.87 -4.10 11.47
C ILE A 105 -16.48 -5.56 11.27
N ARG A 106 -17.33 -6.31 10.57
CA ARG A 106 -17.06 -7.72 10.28
C ARG A 106 -15.89 -7.88 9.33
N ILE A 107 -14.87 -8.60 9.74
CA ILE A 107 -13.74 -9.02 8.92
C ILE A 107 -13.77 -10.54 8.69
N VAL A 108 -12.93 -11.03 7.79
CA VAL A 108 -12.67 -12.47 7.68
C VAL A 108 -11.96 -12.93 8.95
N GLU A 109 -12.39 -14.07 9.51
CA GLU A 109 -11.77 -14.64 10.70
C GLU A 109 -10.26 -14.81 10.48
N THR A 110 -9.46 -14.21 11.36
CA THR A 110 -8.02 -14.07 11.17
C THR A 110 -7.28 -14.38 12.46
N ILE A 111 -6.24 -15.19 12.36
CA ILE A 111 -5.29 -15.43 13.44
C ILE A 111 -4.09 -14.52 13.24
N TRP A 112 -3.76 -13.74 14.25
CA TRP A 112 -2.64 -12.81 14.23
C TRP A 112 -1.45 -13.41 14.96
N GLU A 113 -0.34 -13.60 14.23
CA GLU A 113 0.90 -14.13 14.79
C GLU A 113 2.06 -13.15 14.58
N LYS A 114 2.94 -13.04 15.56
CA LYS A 114 4.16 -12.21 15.45
C LYS A 114 5.21 -12.86 14.56
N SER A 115 5.23 -14.19 14.54
CA SER A 115 6.14 -14.98 13.71
C SER A 115 5.48 -16.29 13.32
N PHE A 116 5.65 -16.68 12.07
CA PHE A 116 5.13 -17.95 11.56
C PHE A 116 6.02 -19.12 12.01
N ASN A 117 5.39 -20.16 12.55
CA ASN A 117 6.04 -21.43 12.84
C ASN A 117 5.41 -22.55 11.99
N PRO A 118 6.13 -23.12 11.01
CA PRO A 118 5.58 -24.17 10.16
C PRO A 118 5.06 -25.39 10.92
N ASN A 119 5.66 -25.72 12.07
CA ASN A 119 5.27 -26.88 12.87
C ASN A 119 3.91 -26.73 13.56
N THR A 120 3.36 -25.53 13.62
CA THR A 120 2.07 -25.25 14.24
C THR A 120 0.95 -25.00 13.23
N VAL A 121 1.23 -25.07 11.93
CA VAL A 121 0.27 -24.74 10.87
C VAL A 121 -1.04 -25.51 10.96
N PHE A 122 -0.97 -26.79 11.34
CA PHE A 122 -2.17 -27.63 11.48
C PHE A 122 -3.16 -27.12 12.55
N GLN A 123 -2.65 -26.46 13.60
CA GLN A 123 -3.50 -25.88 14.65
C GLN A 123 -4.35 -24.72 14.12
N TYR A 124 -3.91 -24.02 13.08
CA TYR A 124 -4.68 -22.93 12.48
C TYR A 124 -5.90 -23.43 11.71
N PHE A 125 -5.81 -24.59 11.06
CA PHE A 125 -6.96 -25.23 10.43
C PHE A 125 -8.03 -25.59 11.48
N ASP A 126 -7.62 -26.10 12.65
CA ASP A 126 -8.52 -26.44 13.72
C ASP A 126 -9.18 -25.20 14.34
N LYS A 127 -8.39 -24.16 14.59
CA LYS A 127 -8.88 -22.89 15.16
C LYS A 127 -9.89 -22.21 14.22
N LEU A 128 -9.59 -22.16 12.92
CA LEU A 128 -10.44 -21.53 11.91
C LEU A 128 -11.55 -22.45 11.41
N LYS A 129 -11.59 -23.70 11.86
CA LYS A 129 -12.56 -24.74 11.43
C LYS A 129 -12.69 -24.82 9.91
N SER A 130 -11.55 -24.75 9.22
CA SER A 130 -11.48 -24.74 7.76
C SER A 130 -10.45 -25.74 7.27
N ASP A 131 -10.72 -26.38 6.14
CA ASP A 131 -9.76 -27.24 5.44
C ASP A 131 -8.85 -26.42 4.49
N GLU A 132 -9.08 -25.12 4.39
CA GLU A 132 -8.28 -24.20 3.58
C GLU A 132 -8.06 -22.89 4.34
N ILE A 133 -6.81 -22.42 4.35
CA ILE A 133 -6.42 -21.15 4.97
C ILE A 133 -5.49 -20.37 4.06
N ILE A 134 -5.47 -19.05 4.24
CA ILE A 134 -4.53 -18.15 3.58
C ILE A 134 -3.51 -17.62 4.59
N LEU A 135 -2.24 -17.89 4.33
CA LEU A 135 -1.12 -17.31 5.07
C LEU A 135 -0.55 -16.13 4.29
N LYS A 136 -0.41 -14.98 4.94
CA LYS A 136 0.14 -13.78 4.30
C LYS A 136 0.89 -12.89 5.31
N PRO A 137 1.88 -12.11 4.87
CA PRO A 137 2.55 -11.13 5.73
C PRO A 137 1.62 -9.98 6.11
N ASN A 138 1.92 -9.31 7.23
CA ASN A 138 1.19 -8.11 7.65
C ASN A 138 1.41 -6.94 6.70
N ILE A 139 2.61 -6.78 6.16
CA ILE A 139 2.93 -5.79 5.13
C ILE A 139 3.17 -6.56 3.84
N SER A 140 2.30 -6.38 2.86
CA SER A 140 2.41 -6.99 1.53
C SER A 140 1.46 -6.33 0.54
N ALA A 141 1.84 -6.37 -0.74
CA ALA A 141 1.02 -5.99 -1.89
C ALA A 141 1.03 -7.11 -2.93
N ASN A 142 0.18 -7.04 -3.94
CA ASN A 142 0.15 -7.94 -5.12
C ASN A 142 0.11 -9.44 -4.81
N ALA A 143 -0.39 -9.83 -3.63
CA ALA A 143 -0.33 -11.20 -3.13
C ALA A 143 1.10 -11.76 -2.90
N ASP A 144 2.10 -10.90 -2.81
CA ASP A 144 3.48 -11.30 -2.52
C ASP A 144 3.55 -12.04 -1.19
N ASN A 145 4.26 -13.18 -1.20
CA ASN A 145 4.39 -14.07 -0.04
C ASN A 145 3.04 -14.49 0.57
N THR A 146 2.01 -14.58 -0.27
CA THR A 146 0.68 -15.08 0.12
C THR A 146 0.54 -16.52 -0.31
N PHE A 147 0.24 -17.40 0.63
CA PHE A 147 0.18 -18.84 0.42
C PHE A 147 -1.23 -19.35 0.75
N ARG A 148 -1.81 -20.09 -0.19
CA ARG A 148 -3.02 -20.87 0.03
C ARG A 148 -2.59 -22.27 0.50
N LEU A 149 -3.01 -22.64 1.69
CA LEU A 149 -2.68 -23.92 2.30
C LEU A 149 -3.96 -24.73 2.44
N THR A 150 -3.87 -26.02 2.09
CA THR A 150 -4.95 -26.98 2.25
C THR A 150 -4.52 -28.06 3.25
N ARG A 151 -5.46 -28.50 4.07
CA ARG A 151 -5.23 -29.66 4.94
C ARG A 151 -5.26 -30.90 4.06
N GLU A 152 -4.13 -31.59 3.93
CA GLU A 152 -4.11 -32.92 3.32
C GLU A 152 -4.83 -33.90 4.27
N LYS A 153 -5.66 -34.78 3.68
CA LYS A 153 -6.41 -35.83 4.40
C LYS A 153 -5.57 -37.08 4.56
#